data_5ad7135f7a298b40181a369b73112cb2
#
_entry.id   5ad7135f7a298b40181a369b73112cb2
#
_cell.length_a   1.000
_cell.length_b   1.000
_cell.length_c   1.000
_cell.angle_alpha   90.00
_cell.angle_beta   90.00
_cell.angle_gamma   90.00
#
_symmetry.space_group_name_H-M   'P 1'
#
loop_
_entity.id
_entity.type
_entity.pdbx_description
1 polymer ?
#
loop_
_entity_poly.entity_id
_entity_poly.type
_entity_poly.pdbx_seq_one_letter_code
_entity_poly.pdbx_strand_id
1 'polypeptide(L)'
;MRKIIFSLMSVISVFALASCAKGDGDKDYGVQKVYIPQAMADGGITNVYNVPSGEGEYTYNFEITAETVEVYLGVLRSGKQSGQAFTVDVVVNDETSAQMATKYGAEVMDPGIYTLPSEVSVAAGTNSKTFHLSLNKAALNEKAGKKLVLCVGLANCTSYEINEKAAEVTVLVNVSALNL
;
A
#
# COMPACT_ATOMS: atom_id res chain seq x y z
N MET A 1 44.13 -54.86 -3.03
CA MET A 1 42.82 -54.42 -2.50
C MET A 1 42.80 -52.97 -1.92
N ARG A 2 43.91 -52.40 -1.45
CA ARG A 2 43.96 -51.06 -0.86
C ARG A 2 43.84 -49.91 -1.87
N LYS A 3 44.21 -50.12 -3.13
CA LYS A 3 44.13 -49.02 -4.18
C LYS A 3 42.78 -48.84 -4.81
N ILE A 4 41.89 -49.81 -4.73
CA ILE A 4 40.49 -49.68 -5.29
C ILE A 4 39.58 -48.90 -4.36
N ILE A 5 39.80 -48.94 -3.05
CA ILE A 5 39.00 -48.24 -2.06
C ILE A 5 39.20 -46.71 -2.16
N PHE A 6 40.42 -46.24 -2.47
CA PHE A 6 40.70 -44.81 -2.65
C PHE A 6 40.09 -44.22 -3.92
N SER A 7 39.96 -45.02 -4.99
CA SER A 7 39.35 -44.57 -6.25
C SER A 7 37.82 -44.45 -6.12
N LEU A 8 37.19 -45.29 -5.30
CA LEU A 8 35.74 -45.25 -5.10
C LEU A 8 35.32 -44.06 -4.21
N MET A 9 36.15 -43.66 -3.27
CA MET A 9 35.87 -42.52 -2.36
C MET A 9 36.01 -41.16 -3.06
N SER A 10 36.86 -41.08 -4.12
CA SER A 10 37.07 -39.87 -4.90
C SER A 10 35.92 -39.57 -5.86
N VAL A 11 35.16 -40.57 -6.32
CA VAL A 11 34.03 -40.43 -7.24
C VAL A 11 32.77 -39.94 -6.51
N ILE A 12 32.61 -40.33 -5.24
CA ILE A 12 31.43 -39.90 -4.43
C ILE A 12 31.51 -38.42 -4.05
N SER A 13 32.71 -37.85 -3.93
CA SER A 13 32.88 -36.41 -3.56
C SER A 13 32.54 -35.44 -4.67
N VAL A 14 32.47 -35.86 -5.94
CA VAL A 14 32.20 -34.99 -7.08
C VAL A 14 30.69 -34.81 -7.32
N PHE A 15 29.85 -35.74 -6.85
CA PHE A 15 28.39 -35.64 -7.00
C PHE A 15 27.70 -34.77 -5.92
N ALA A 16 28.38 -34.41 -4.85
CA ALA A 16 27.83 -33.62 -3.77
C ALA A 16 27.79 -32.08 -4.06
N LEU A 17 28.43 -31.62 -5.15
CA LEU A 17 28.49 -30.17 -5.47
C LEU A 17 27.48 -29.73 -6.53
N ALA A 18 26.66 -30.62 -7.08
CA ALA A 18 25.68 -30.28 -8.11
C ALA A 18 24.26 -29.98 -7.55
N SER A 19 24.10 -29.98 -6.23
CA SER A 19 22.82 -29.64 -5.59
C SER A 19 22.80 -28.18 -5.14
N CYS A 20 23.17 -27.24 -6.01
CA CYS A 20 22.63 -25.89 -5.94
C CYS A 20 21.25 -25.92 -6.62
N ALA A 21 20.27 -26.56 -5.99
CA ALA A 21 18.89 -26.25 -6.26
C ALA A 21 18.73 -24.76 -6.05
N LYS A 22 18.21 -24.06 -7.07
CA LYS A 22 17.77 -22.64 -6.89
C LYS A 22 17.02 -22.55 -5.58
N GLY A 23 17.51 -21.71 -4.67
CA GLY A 23 16.88 -21.53 -3.36
C GLY A 23 15.41 -21.21 -3.54
N ASP A 24 14.56 -21.59 -2.59
CA ASP A 24 13.13 -21.27 -2.66
C ASP A 24 12.88 -19.76 -2.84
N GLY A 25 13.83 -18.92 -2.45
CA GLY A 25 13.83 -17.48 -2.69
C GLY A 25 13.89 -17.06 -4.17
N ASP A 26 14.31 -17.95 -5.08
CA ASP A 26 14.39 -17.66 -6.52
C ASP A 26 13.15 -18.11 -7.30
N LYS A 27 12.21 -18.76 -6.65
CA LYS A 27 10.97 -19.21 -7.26
C LYS A 27 9.94 -18.06 -7.23
N ASP A 28 9.21 -17.88 -8.33
CA ASP A 28 8.04 -16.99 -8.36
C ASP A 28 6.88 -17.71 -7.65
N TYR A 29 6.68 -17.36 -6.38
CA TYR A 29 5.55 -17.86 -5.61
C TYR A 29 4.42 -16.83 -5.60
N GLY A 30 3.21 -17.33 -5.86
CA GLY A 30 1.97 -16.60 -5.64
C GLY A 30 1.49 -15.77 -6.84
N VAL A 31 0.25 -15.37 -6.74
CA VAL A 31 -0.41 -14.48 -7.71
C VAL A 31 0.02 -13.06 -7.42
N GLN A 32 0.52 -12.37 -8.44
CA GLN A 32 0.87 -10.95 -8.32
C GLN A 32 -0.42 -10.13 -8.38
N LYS A 33 -0.74 -9.44 -7.30
CA LYS A 33 -1.90 -8.56 -7.18
C LYS A 33 -1.51 -7.16 -6.75
N VAL A 34 -2.24 -6.18 -7.26
CA VAL A 34 -2.09 -4.77 -6.91
C VAL A 34 -3.07 -4.42 -5.80
N TYR A 35 -2.65 -3.61 -4.84
CA TYR A 35 -3.45 -3.21 -3.69
C TYR A 35 -2.96 -1.91 -3.05
N ILE A 36 -3.76 -1.36 -2.14
CA ILE A 36 -3.39 -0.22 -1.29
C ILE A 36 -2.80 -0.76 0.01
N PRO A 37 -1.50 -0.56 0.30
CA PRO A 37 -0.89 -1.10 1.53
C PRO A 37 -1.52 -0.54 2.81
N GLN A 38 -2.05 0.68 2.78
CA GLN A 38 -2.73 1.31 3.91
C GLN A 38 -4.03 0.58 4.33
N ALA A 39 -4.61 -0.25 3.46
CA ALA A 39 -5.72 -1.13 3.83
C ALA A 39 -5.34 -2.18 4.88
N MET A 40 -4.03 -2.38 5.12
CA MET A 40 -3.45 -3.35 6.07
C MET A 40 -2.61 -2.68 7.16
N ALA A 41 -2.82 -1.39 7.43
CA ALA A 41 -1.98 -0.60 8.34
C ALA A 41 -1.91 -1.15 9.77
N ASP A 42 -2.99 -1.77 10.25
CA ASP A 42 -3.10 -2.28 11.63
C ASP A 42 -2.76 -3.80 11.75
N GLY A 43 -1.95 -4.33 10.83
CA GLY A 43 -1.50 -5.73 10.87
C GLY A 43 -2.52 -6.75 10.36
N GLY A 44 -3.64 -6.30 9.80
CA GLY A 44 -4.66 -7.10 9.14
C GLY A 44 -5.37 -6.29 8.06
N ILE A 45 -6.25 -6.92 7.28
CA ILE A 45 -7.06 -6.18 6.30
C ILE A 45 -8.21 -5.52 7.05
N THR A 46 -8.01 -4.29 7.51
CA THR A 46 -9.02 -3.49 8.20
C THR A 46 -9.69 -2.48 7.28
N ASN A 47 -9.02 -2.13 6.18
CA ASN A 47 -9.42 -1.11 5.22
C ASN A 47 -9.67 0.27 5.86
N VAL A 48 -9.09 0.53 7.03
CA VAL A 48 -9.20 1.82 7.73
C VAL A 48 -7.80 2.38 7.98
N TYR A 49 -7.63 3.63 7.63
CA TYR A 49 -6.37 4.36 7.76
C TYR A 49 -6.61 5.64 8.54
N ASN A 50 -6.26 5.61 9.82
CA ASN A 50 -6.42 6.76 10.71
C ASN A 50 -5.34 7.81 10.42
N VAL A 51 -5.73 9.09 10.40
CA VAL A 51 -4.84 10.23 10.22
C VAL A 51 -5.15 11.25 11.32
N PRO A 52 -4.23 11.50 12.23
CA PRO A 52 -2.94 10.83 12.48
C PRO A 52 -3.08 9.34 12.80
N SER A 53 -2.01 8.56 12.55
CA SER A 53 -2.01 7.11 12.79
C SER A 53 -1.85 6.70 14.26
N GLY A 54 -1.63 7.65 15.16
CA GLY A 54 -1.43 7.40 16.60
C GLY A 54 -1.51 8.67 17.43
N GLU A 55 -1.45 8.50 18.75
CA GLU A 55 -1.34 9.58 19.71
C GLU A 55 0.15 9.85 19.96
N GLY A 56 0.73 10.87 19.33
CA GLY A 56 2.12 11.21 19.58
C GLY A 56 2.72 12.17 18.55
N GLU A 57 3.89 12.65 18.88
CA GLU A 57 4.65 13.66 18.15
C GLU A 57 5.18 13.17 16.79
N TYR A 58 5.14 11.85 16.55
CA TYR A 58 5.71 11.20 15.37
C TYR A 58 4.66 10.35 14.64
N THR A 59 3.78 11.01 13.90
CA THR A 59 2.88 10.33 12.97
C THR A 59 3.44 10.47 11.56
N TYR A 60 4.00 9.40 11.02
CA TYR A 60 4.66 9.38 9.71
C TYR A 60 3.70 9.17 8.53
N ASN A 61 2.39 9.25 8.74
CA ASN A 61 1.41 8.96 7.72
C ASN A 61 0.87 10.21 7.01
N PHE A 62 1.35 11.38 7.37
CA PHE A 62 1.06 12.64 6.69
C PHE A 62 2.18 13.67 6.91
N GLU A 63 2.16 14.71 6.10
CA GLU A 63 3.03 15.88 6.21
C GLU A 63 2.20 17.16 6.14
N ILE A 64 2.53 18.16 6.95
CA ILE A 64 1.89 19.48 6.91
C ILE A 64 2.80 20.43 6.15
N THR A 65 2.30 20.96 5.05
CA THR A 65 2.94 22.02 4.26
C THR A 65 2.40 23.40 4.64
N ALA A 66 2.78 24.44 3.92
CA ALA A 66 2.22 25.76 4.10
C ALA A 66 0.71 25.80 3.80
N GLU A 67 0.24 25.09 2.77
CA GLU A 67 -1.10 25.18 2.21
C GLU A 67 -1.91 23.89 2.33
N THR A 68 -1.24 22.74 2.49
CA THR A 68 -1.89 21.42 2.46
C THR A 68 -1.47 20.53 3.62
N VAL A 69 -2.25 19.47 3.83
CA VAL A 69 -1.88 18.28 4.58
C VAL A 69 -1.81 17.14 3.59
N GLU A 70 -0.62 16.57 3.40
CA GLU A 70 -0.35 15.49 2.45
C GLU A 70 -0.45 14.14 3.17
N VAL A 71 -1.54 13.42 2.96
CA VAL A 71 -1.71 12.07 3.52
C VAL A 71 -1.07 11.05 2.58
N TYR A 72 -0.13 10.24 3.11
CA TYR A 72 0.60 9.26 2.31
C TYR A 72 -0.25 8.03 2.02
N LEU A 73 -0.48 7.81 0.74
CA LEU A 73 -1.09 6.60 0.20
C LEU A 73 -0.13 5.94 -0.79
N GLY A 74 -0.41 4.71 -1.16
CA GLY A 74 0.44 4.01 -2.10
C GLY A 74 -0.28 2.94 -2.89
N VAL A 75 0.36 2.54 -3.97
CA VAL A 75 0.05 1.35 -4.74
C VAL A 75 1.19 0.38 -4.57
N LEU A 76 0.89 -0.87 -4.25
CA LEU A 76 1.87 -1.95 -4.11
C LEU A 76 1.42 -3.17 -4.91
N ARG A 77 2.34 -3.74 -5.68
CA ARG A 77 2.18 -5.04 -6.33
C ARG A 77 2.91 -6.10 -5.51
N SER A 78 2.23 -7.17 -5.14
CA SER A 78 2.84 -8.32 -4.48
C SER A 78 3.83 -9.05 -5.38
N GLY A 79 4.74 -9.83 -4.82
CA GLY A 79 5.73 -10.62 -5.53
C GLY A 79 7.04 -9.89 -5.77
N LYS A 80 7.90 -10.45 -6.66
CA LYS A 80 9.24 -9.92 -6.91
C LYS A 80 9.22 -8.57 -7.66
N GLN A 81 10.28 -7.79 -7.50
CA GLN A 81 10.43 -6.46 -8.14
C GLN A 81 10.61 -6.50 -9.66
N SER A 82 10.90 -7.66 -10.24
CA SER A 82 11.12 -7.86 -11.69
C SER A 82 9.86 -7.77 -12.56
N GLY A 83 8.77 -7.20 -12.05
CA GLY A 83 7.51 -7.09 -12.79
C GLY A 83 7.53 -6.05 -13.90
N GLN A 84 6.50 -6.14 -14.77
CA GLN A 84 6.24 -5.17 -15.81
C GLN A 84 5.75 -3.84 -15.22
N ALA A 85 5.93 -2.75 -15.96
CA ALA A 85 5.27 -1.48 -15.66
C ALA A 85 3.75 -1.64 -15.71
N PHE A 86 3.06 -0.89 -14.87
CA PHE A 86 1.60 -0.84 -14.90
C PHE A 86 1.08 0.54 -14.48
N THR A 87 -0.14 0.82 -14.86
CA THR A 87 -0.92 1.94 -14.38
C THR A 87 -2.19 1.44 -13.71
N VAL A 88 -2.70 2.21 -12.78
CA VAL A 88 -3.95 1.92 -12.09
C VAL A 88 -4.67 3.23 -11.79
N ASP A 89 -5.97 3.25 -12.03
CA ASP A 89 -6.81 4.40 -11.70
C ASP A 89 -7.00 4.51 -10.19
N VAL A 90 -7.02 5.75 -9.68
CA VAL A 90 -7.40 6.09 -8.31
C VAL A 90 -8.81 6.66 -8.35
N VAL A 91 -9.70 6.05 -7.60
CA VAL A 91 -11.12 6.40 -7.57
C VAL A 91 -11.59 6.70 -6.15
N VAL A 92 -12.67 7.47 -6.04
CA VAL A 92 -13.37 7.69 -4.77
C VAL A 92 -14.64 6.84 -4.78
N ASN A 93 -14.90 6.13 -3.67
CA ASN A 93 -16.13 5.38 -3.45
C ASN A 93 -17.03 6.17 -2.49
N ASP A 94 -17.98 6.93 -3.05
CA ASP A 94 -18.89 7.78 -2.28
C ASP A 94 -19.84 6.95 -1.40
N GLU A 95 -20.28 5.78 -1.88
CA GLU A 95 -21.17 4.92 -1.12
C GLU A 95 -20.47 4.38 0.14
N THR A 96 -19.27 3.83 -0.01
CA THR A 96 -18.46 3.38 1.11
C THR A 96 -18.12 4.54 2.05
N SER A 97 -17.79 5.71 1.50
CA SER A 97 -17.53 6.93 2.32
C SER A 97 -18.71 7.28 3.19
N ALA A 98 -19.95 7.27 2.66
CA ALA A 98 -21.17 7.56 3.42
C ALA A 98 -21.44 6.51 4.51
N GLN A 99 -21.24 5.21 4.21
CA GLN A 99 -21.38 4.13 5.19
C GLN A 99 -20.37 4.30 6.34
N MET A 100 -19.12 4.61 6.01
CA MET A 100 -18.06 4.80 7.00
C MET A 100 -18.23 6.09 7.80
N ALA A 101 -18.77 7.16 7.20
CA ALA A 101 -19.16 8.38 7.93
C ALA A 101 -20.12 8.06 9.06
N THR A 102 -21.17 7.29 8.76
CA THR A 102 -22.15 6.84 9.76
C THR A 102 -21.50 5.99 10.85
N LYS A 103 -20.65 5.01 10.44
CA LYS A 103 -20.01 4.08 11.36
C LYS A 103 -19.07 4.75 12.36
N TYR A 104 -18.33 5.79 11.93
CA TYR A 104 -17.30 6.45 12.75
C TYR A 104 -17.74 7.80 13.32
N GLY A 105 -19.00 8.21 13.10
CA GLY A 105 -19.50 9.53 13.50
C GLY A 105 -18.69 10.67 12.86
N ALA A 106 -18.36 10.50 11.59
CA ALA A 106 -17.57 11.43 10.78
C ALA A 106 -18.44 12.10 9.72
N GLU A 107 -17.94 13.17 9.10
CA GLU A 107 -18.51 13.77 7.91
C GLU A 107 -17.81 13.23 6.67
N VAL A 108 -18.56 12.98 5.58
CA VAL A 108 -17.91 12.66 4.28
C VAL A 108 -17.14 13.90 3.83
N MET A 109 -15.93 13.66 3.35
CA MET A 109 -15.05 14.73 2.89
C MET A 109 -15.60 15.36 1.62
N ASP A 110 -15.80 16.69 1.66
CA ASP A 110 -16.29 17.45 0.52
C ASP A 110 -15.21 17.48 -0.60
N PRO A 111 -15.57 17.32 -1.87
CA PRO A 111 -14.63 17.42 -3.00
C PRO A 111 -13.78 18.69 -3.03
N GLY A 112 -14.27 19.80 -2.46
CA GLY A 112 -13.49 21.04 -2.33
C GLY A 112 -12.36 21.00 -1.31
N ILE A 113 -12.33 19.99 -0.43
CA ILE A 113 -11.31 19.85 0.63
C ILE A 113 -10.09 19.11 0.14
N TYR A 114 -10.21 18.21 -0.83
CA TYR A 114 -9.13 17.31 -1.23
C TYR A 114 -8.80 17.32 -2.72
N THR A 115 -7.61 16.84 -3.01
CA THR A 115 -7.15 16.51 -4.36
C THR A 115 -6.50 15.14 -4.36
N LEU A 116 -6.83 14.32 -5.35
CA LEU A 116 -6.23 13.00 -5.61
C LEU A 116 -5.72 12.94 -7.07
N PRO A 117 -4.62 12.23 -7.35
CA PRO A 117 -4.32 11.88 -8.73
C PRO A 117 -5.40 10.96 -9.29
N SER A 118 -5.72 11.09 -10.56
CA SER A 118 -6.66 10.18 -11.23
C SER A 118 -6.04 8.82 -11.58
N GLU A 119 -4.69 8.75 -11.66
CA GLU A 119 -3.94 7.57 -12.06
C GLU A 119 -2.58 7.53 -11.36
N VAL A 120 -2.09 6.33 -11.09
CA VAL A 120 -0.73 6.08 -10.58
C VAL A 120 -0.01 5.13 -11.52
N SER A 121 1.16 5.55 -12.01
CA SER A 121 2.05 4.73 -12.85
C SER A 121 3.21 4.16 -12.03
N VAL A 122 3.40 2.85 -12.10
CA VAL A 122 4.49 2.11 -11.44
C VAL A 122 5.46 1.61 -12.52
N ALA A 123 6.73 1.99 -12.41
CA ALA A 123 7.75 1.64 -13.40
C ALA A 123 8.11 0.16 -13.37
N ALA A 124 8.55 -0.38 -14.51
CA ALA A 124 9.10 -1.72 -14.59
C ALA A 124 10.28 -1.89 -13.63
N GLY A 125 10.41 -3.07 -13.02
CA GLY A 125 11.45 -3.35 -12.03
C GLY A 125 11.20 -2.78 -10.64
N THR A 126 10.12 -2.01 -10.46
CA THR A 126 9.62 -1.58 -9.14
C THR A 126 8.30 -2.27 -8.83
N ASN A 127 7.92 -2.30 -7.56
CA ASN A 127 6.65 -2.91 -7.15
C ASN A 127 5.70 -1.92 -6.47
N SER A 128 6.12 -0.68 -6.26
CA SER A 128 5.31 0.30 -5.53
C SER A 128 5.50 1.71 -6.03
N LYS A 129 4.50 2.55 -5.76
CA LYS A 129 4.54 4.00 -5.94
C LYS A 129 3.70 4.65 -4.86
N THR A 130 4.26 5.66 -4.20
CA THR A 130 3.53 6.53 -3.28
C THR A 130 2.79 7.61 -4.07
N PHE A 131 1.58 7.93 -3.62
CA PHE A 131 0.82 9.10 -4.03
C PHE A 131 0.20 9.76 -2.79
N HIS A 132 -0.33 10.96 -2.93
CA HIS A 132 -0.89 11.70 -1.81
C HIS A 132 -2.37 11.97 -2.00
N LEU A 133 -3.12 11.89 -0.90
CA LEU A 133 -4.37 12.60 -0.73
C LEU A 133 -4.01 13.96 -0.14
N SER A 134 -4.06 15.00 -0.97
CA SER A 134 -3.72 16.37 -0.58
C SER A 134 -4.96 17.08 -0.05
N LEU A 135 -4.94 17.51 1.20
CA LEU A 135 -6.06 18.18 1.86
C LEU A 135 -5.76 19.68 2.00
N ASN A 136 -6.70 20.52 1.59
CA ASN A 136 -6.58 21.97 1.74
C ASN A 136 -6.62 22.38 3.22
N LYS A 137 -5.53 22.98 3.70
CA LYS A 137 -5.37 23.33 5.11
C LYS A 137 -6.38 24.36 5.60
N ALA A 138 -6.69 25.38 4.78
CA ALA A 138 -7.68 26.39 5.14
C ALA A 138 -9.08 25.77 5.28
N ALA A 139 -9.47 24.91 4.34
CA ALA A 139 -10.75 24.21 4.40
C ALA A 139 -10.82 23.21 5.57
N LEU A 140 -9.70 22.55 5.94
CA LEU A 140 -9.65 21.72 7.15
C LEU A 140 -9.83 22.52 8.43
N ASN A 141 -9.28 23.73 8.52
CA ASN A 141 -9.47 24.60 9.67
C ASN A 141 -10.94 24.97 9.91
N GLU A 142 -11.74 25.09 8.83
CA GLU A 142 -13.19 25.29 8.94
C GLU A 142 -13.93 24.06 9.52
N LYS A 143 -13.28 22.90 9.47
CA LYS A 143 -13.77 21.62 9.99
C LYS A 143 -13.12 21.24 11.35
N ALA A 144 -12.58 22.22 12.07
CA ALA A 144 -12.00 22.00 13.40
C ALA A 144 -13.02 21.29 14.33
N GLY A 145 -12.54 20.30 15.09
CA GLY A 145 -13.39 19.49 15.97
C GLY A 145 -14.12 18.33 15.27
N LYS A 146 -14.00 18.19 13.95
CA LYS A 146 -14.65 17.13 13.17
C LYS A 146 -13.70 15.99 12.84
N LYS A 147 -14.32 14.84 12.56
CA LYS A 147 -13.66 13.75 11.83
C LYS A 147 -14.20 13.76 10.40
N LEU A 148 -13.30 13.63 9.45
CA LEU A 148 -13.64 13.54 8.02
C LEU A 148 -13.28 12.16 7.49
N VAL A 149 -14.05 11.67 6.53
CA VAL A 149 -13.83 10.34 5.94
C VAL A 149 -13.90 10.41 4.42
N LEU A 150 -12.99 9.68 3.77
CA LEU A 150 -12.96 9.46 2.33
C LEU A 150 -12.52 8.03 2.05
N CYS A 151 -13.29 7.30 1.23
CA CYS A 151 -12.88 5.99 0.75
C CYS A 151 -12.17 6.13 -0.61
N VAL A 152 -10.89 5.77 -0.64
CA VAL A 152 -10.04 5.80 -1.84
C VAL A 152 -9.82 4.37 -2.32
N GLY A 153 -10.06 4.14 -3.60
CA GLY A 153 -9.95 2.83 -4.22
C GLY A 153 -9.05 2.80 -5.44
N LEU A 154 -8.76 1.59 -5.91
CA LEU A 154 -8.05 1.32 -7.15
C LEU A 154 -9.00 0.66 -8.15
N ALA A 155 -8.88 1.05 -9.43
CA ALA A 155 -9.63 0.47 -10.55
C ALA A 155 -8.73 0.32 -11.79
N ASN A 156 -9.18 -0.47 -12.77
CA ASN A 156 -8.60 -0.51 -14.12
C ASN A 156 -7.07 -0.69 -14.20
N CYS A 157 -6.51 -1.64 -13.47
CA CYS A 157 -5.08 -1.94 -13.56
C CYS A 157 -4.74 -2.58 -14.92
N THR A 158 -3.72 -2.05 -15.61
CA THR A 158 -3.38 -2.44 -17.00
C THR A 158 -2.73 -3.81 -17.12
N SER A 159 -2.03 -4.30 -16.11
CA SER A 159 -1.16 -5.49 -16.24
C SER A 159 -1.37 -6.56 -15.17
N TYR A 160 -2.08 -6.23 -14.10
CA TYR A 160 -2.26 -7.12 -12.95
C TYR A 160 -3.68 -7.11 -12.43
N GLU A 161 -4.07 -8.19 -11.75
CA GLU A 161 -5.32 -8.21 -10.99
C GLU A 161 -5.22 -7.34 -9.75
N ILE A 162 -6.30 -6.65 -9.43
CA ILE A 162 -6.42 -5.91 -8.16
C ILE A 162 -6.85 -6.90 -7.06
N ASN A 163 -6.27 -6.79 -5.89
CA ASN A 163 -6.69 -7.54 -4.71
C ASN A 163 -7.97 -6.90 -4.13
N GLU A 164 -9.12 -7.46 -4.43
CA GLU A 164 -10.43 -6.94 -4.01
C GLU A 164 -10.53 -6.68 -2.50
N LYS A 165 -9.84 -7.46 -1.67
CA LYS A 165 -9.87 -7.29 -0.21
C LYS A 165 -9.10 -6.06 0.29
N ALA A 166 -8.17 -5.55 -0.52
CA ALA A 166 -7.33 -4.40 -0.19
C ALA A 166 -7.29 -3.40 -1.36
N ALA A 167 -8.34 -3.41 -2.20
CA ALA A 167 -8.52 -2.48 -3.32
C ALA A 167 -8.92 -1.08 -2.84
N GLU A 168 -9.50 -0.97 -1.66
CA GLU A 168 -10.00 0.27 -1.09
C GLU A 168 -9.45 0.50 0.31
N VAL A 169 -9.32 1.77 0.69
CA VAL A 169 -8.96 2.21 2.03
C VAL A 169 -9.84 3.38 2.45
N THR A 170 -10.39 3.31 3.64
CA THR A 170 -11.12 4.41 4.28
C THR A 170 -10.12 5.28 5.03
N VAL A 171 -9.82 6.46 4.51
CA VAL A 171 -9.01 7.47 5.20
C VAL A 171 -9.90 8.20 6.18
N LEU A 172 -9.59 8.08 7.48
CA LEU A 172 -10.32 8.73 8.57
C LEU A 172 -9.46 9.80 9.21
N VAL A 173 -9.75 11.07 8.92
CA VAL A 173 -8.97 12.22 9.38
C VAL A 173 -9.60 12.82 10.63
N ASN A 174 -8.85 12.84 11.72
CA ASN A 174 -9.21 13.59 12.93
C ASN A 174 -8.59 14.98 12.84
N VAL A 175 -9.39 15.97 12.40
CA VAL A 175 -8.89 17.33 12.12
C VAL A 175 -8.25 17.96 13.37
N SER A 176 -8.82 17.76 14.55
CA SER A 176 -8.28 18.35 15.78
C SER A 176 -6.91 17.77 16.17
N ALA A 177 -6.60 16.55 15.74
CA ALA A 177 -5.34 15.90 16.06
C ALA A 177 -4.20 16.25 15.07
N LEU A 178 -4.50 16.98 13.99
CA LEU A 178 -3.48 17.39 13.01
C LEU A 178 -2.61 18.55 13.51
N ASN A 179 -3.07 19.34 14.49
CA ASN A 179 -2.36 20.52 15.02
C ASN A 179 -2.00 21.53 13.90
N LEU A 180 -2.99 21.94 13.11
CA LEU A 180 -2.87 22.81 11.93
C LEU A 180 -2.50 24.27 12.27
#